data_63033034100073f8b9dae6804b2002c5
#
_entry.id   63033034100073f8b9dae6804b2002c5
#
_cell.length_a   1.000
_cell.length_b   1.000
_cell.length_c   1.000
_cell.angle_alpha   90.00
_cell.angle_beta   90.00
_cell.angle_gamma   90.00
#
_symmetry.space_group_name_H-M   'P 1'
#
loop_
_entity.id
_entity.type
_entity.pdbx_description
1 polymer ?
#
loop_
_entity_poly.entity_id
_entity_poly.type
_entity_poly.pdbx_seq_one_letter_code
_entity_poly.pdbx_strand_id
1 'polypeptide(L)'
;MGNIRKIKVAIVVSHPIQHFVHLYKALAKDQNIELKVFFASNIGAKAYFDKDMNTEIKWNIDLLTGYDHEFLPEAEFISKTGFWAINNSSIFLALKKYSPDVVQLHGYAQLTMLRALFWCRFKSIPVLLSTDSSLLFRRALWKMLLKDIVLTKLFSFFYGVIATGDNNIAYFKKYGVKADRIFNAPFTVDKVLFTNARDRKISVRAEYRAKYEIANEEVVLLFVGKLMPLKRPQDLLDALSLAQAKLGQAVKLVAFFAGDGVMRKELESQALLRNSRAIFAGFINVDLLPSIYAMSDALVFPSDREAYGMSAREAICVGLPLIVTDQIGCVGFLDAARPDYNALVYQNSDVSALVKNIVMLANSTQKLSEMSQASLRVAHEMREETSVAGFIDAVQDAFKNSKNRN
;
A
#
# COMPACT_ATOMS: atom_id res chain seq x y z
N MET A 1 -32.39 -26.52 0.19
CA MET A 1 -31.41 -25.63 -0.45
C MET A 1 -30.15 -26.45 -0.65
N GLY A 2 -29.76 -26.75 -1.90
CA GLY A 2 -28.58 -27.56 -2.18
C GLY A 2 -27.34 -26.86 -1.71
N ASN A 3 -26.46 -27.57 -1.01
CA ASN A 3 -25.15 -27.08 -0.55
C ASN A 3 -24.35 -26.67 -1.80
N ILE A 4 -24.29 -25.37 -2.11
CA ILE A 4 -23.44 -24.85 -3.18
C ILE A 4 -22.00 -25.12 -2.74
N ARG A 5 -21.28 -25.95 -3.48
CA ARG A 5 -19.86 -26.23 -3.21
C ARG A 5 -19.08 -24.92 -3.23
N LYS A 6 -18.33 -24.63 -2.17
CA LYS A 6 -17.40 -23.51 -2.13
C LYS A 6 -16.32 -23.64 -3.20
N ILE A 7 -15.91 -22.52 -3.78
CA ILE A 7 -14.78 -22.45 -4.70
C ILE A 7 -13.49 -22.50 -3.87
N LYS A 8 -12.64 -23.50 -4.12
CA LYS A 8 -11.32 -23.60 -3.47
C LYS A 8 -10.33 -22.62 -4.08
N VAL A 9 -9.90 -21.64 -3.28
CA VAL A 9 -8.97 -20.59 -3.70
C VAL A 9 -7.65 -20.74 -3.00
N ALA A 10 -6.57 -20.92 -3.76
CA ALA A 10 -5.21 -20.85 -3.25
C ALA A 10 -4.61 -19.47 -3.54
N ILE A 11 -4.14 -18.78 -2.51
CA ILE A 11 -3.30 -17.59 -2.67
C ILE A 11 -1.85 -17.97 -2.44
N VAL A 12 -0.96 -17.63 -3.37
CA VAL A 12 0.49 -17.83 -3.21
C VAL A 12 1.16 -16.47 -3.09
N VAL A 13 1.85 -16.25 -2.00
CA VAL A 13 2.50 -14.98 -1.66
C VAL A 13 3.90 -15.21 -1.11
N SER A 14 4.80 -14.25 -1.29
CA SER A 14 6.20 -14.37 -0.86
C SER A 14 6.34 -14.55 0.66
N HIS A 15 5.64 -13.74 1.44
CA HIS A 15 5.70 -13.72 2.91
C HIS A 15 4.44 -13.04 3.48
N PRO A 16 4.16 -13.15 4.79
CA PRO A 16 3.09 -12.41 5.43
C PRO A 16 3.30 -10.89 5.29
N ILE A 17 2.31 -10.21 4.70
CA ILE A 17 2.33 -8.76 4.47
C ILE A 17 1.11 -8.15 5.14
N GLN A 18 1.34 -7.20 6.04
CA GLN A 18 0.33 -6.64 6.95
C GLN A 18 -0.94 -6.12 6.25
N HIS A 19 -0.82 -5.43 5.12
CA HIS A 19 -1.99 -4.87 4.44
C HIS A 19 -2.81 -5.90 3.65
N PHE A 20 -2.32 -7.12 3.44
CA PHE A 20 -3.13 -8.21 2.84
C PHE A 20 -3.90 -9.04 3.88
N VAL A 21 -3.46 -9.04 5.13
CA VAL A 21 -4.06 -9.87 6.18
C VAL A 21 -5.54 -9.56 6.37
N HIS A 22 -5.93 -8.29 6.31
CA HIS A 22 -7.33 -7.88 6.44
C HIS A 22 -8.20 -8.45 5.32
N LEU A 23 -7.70 -8.41 4.07
CA LEU A 23 -8.37 -9.04 2.94
C LEU A 23 -8.50 -10.55 3.14
N TYR A 24 -7.44 -11.25 3.57
CA TYR A 24 -7.50 -12.70 3.80
C TYR A 24 -8.49 -13.07 4.90
N LYS A 25 -8.52 -12.33 6.01
CA LYS A 25 -9.50 -12.52 7.09
C LYS A 25 -10.93 -12.30 6.62
N ALA A 26 -11.16 -11.32 5.77
CA ALA A 26 -12.49 -11.04 5.21
C ALA A 26 -12.91 -12.12 4.19
N LEU A 27 -12.02 -12.53 3.29
CA LEU A 27 -12.27 -13.60 2.32
C LEU A 27 -12.53 -14.95 2.99
N ALA A 28 -11.83 -15.28 4.08
CA ALA A 28 -12.03 -16.53 4.82
C ALA A 28 -13.43 -16.64 5.47
N LYS A 29 -14.12 -15.52 5.67
CA LYS A 29 -15.50 -15.47 6.21
C LYS A 29 -16.56 -15.60 5.10
N ASP A 30 -16.18 -15.46 3.82
CA ASP A 30 -17.12 -15.56 2.72
C ASP A 30 -17.67 -16.99 2.58
N GLN A 31 -18.96 -17.08 2.30
CA GLN A 31 -19.66 -18.38 2.22
C GLN A 31 -19.40 -19.12 0.90
N ASN A 32 -18.94 -18.43 -0.13
CA ASN A 32 -18.76 -18.96 -1.49
C ASN A 32 -17.35 -19.50 -1.73
N ILE A 33 -16.37 -19.13 -0.92
CA ILE A 33 -14.98 -19.54 -1.07
C ILE A 33 -14.46 -20.36 0.12
N GLU A 34 -13.55 -21.27 -0.19
CA GLU A 34 -12.66 -21.95 0.76
C GLU A 34 -11.25 -21.47 0.45
N LEU A 35 -10.73 -20.59 1.35
CA LEU A 35 -9.45 -19.92 1.16
C LEU A 35 -8.31 -20.69 1.83
N LYS A 36 -7.17 -20.83 1.12
CA LYS A 36 -5.89 -21.20 1.73
C LYS A 36 -4.76 -20.33 1.20
N VAL A 37 -3.94 -19.77 2.09
CA VAL A 37 -2.81 -18.92 1.76
C VAL A 37 -1.50 -19.69 1.93
N PHE A 38 -0.67 -19.75 0.89
CA PHE A 38 0.65 -20.36 0.90
C PHE A 38 1.73 -19.30 0.95
N PHE A 39 2.53 -19.31 2.03
CA PHE A 39 3.67 -18.40 2.21
C PHE A 39 4.96 -19.08 1.76
N ALA A 40 5.67 -18.43 0.84
CA ALA A 40 6.95 -18.92 0.33
C ALA A 40 8.12 -18.64 1.29
N SER A 41 7.97 -17.72 2.26
CA SER A 41 8.97 -17.37 3.26
C SER A 41 8.29 -16.91 4.56
N ASN A 42 8.98 -17.01 5.68
CA ASN A 42 8.51 -16.54 6.99
C ASN A 42 8.99 -15.11 7.34
N ILE A 43 9.54 -14.37 6.40
CA ILE A 43 9.93 -12.97 6.57
C ILE A 43 8.73 -12.17 7.07
N GLY A 44 8.92 -11.33 8.11
CA GLY A 44 7.87 -10.50 8.71
C GLY A 44 6.94 -11.22 9.69
N ALA A 45 6.92 -12.57 9.72
CA ALA A 45 6.19 -13.33 10.74
C ALA A 45 6.89 -13.29 12.11
N LYS A 46 8.19 -13.01 12.12
CA LYS A 46 9.03 -12.82 13.33
C LYS A 46 9.68 -11.44 13.29
N ALA A 47 10.20 -10.99 14.44
CA ALA A 47 11.02 -9.78 14.47
C ALA A 47 12.22 -9.93 13.53
N TYR A 48 12.53 -8.86 12.80
CA TYR A 48 13.67 -8.81 11.88
C TYR A 48 14.34 -7.43 11.93
N PHE A 49 15.64 -7.41 11.64
CA PHE A 49 16.39 -6.15 11.55
C PHE A 49 16.23 -5.54 10.16
N ASP A 50 15.61 -4.35 10.10
CA ASP A 50 15.49 -3.57 8.86
C ASP A 50 16.73 -2.66 8.72
N LYS A 51 17.55 -2.98 7.71
CA LYS A 51 18.80 -2.24 7.46
C LYS A 51 18.60 -0.79 7.02
N ASP A 52 17.50 -0.51 6.31
CA ASP A 52 17.21 0.84 5.82
C ASP A 52 16.71 1.75 6.95
N MET A 53 16.04 1.19 7.95
CA MET A 53 15.60 1.90 9.15
C MET A 53 16.59 1.78 10.30
N ASN A 54 17.61 0.92 10.16
CA ASN A 54 18.60 0.62 11.20
C ASN A 54 17.96 0.28 12.56
N THR A 55 16.85 -0.46 12.53
CA THR A 55 16.07 -0.83 13.73
C THR A 55 15.49 -2.22 13.61
N GLU A 56 15.23 -2.84 14.75
CA GLU A 56 14.48 -4.10 14.81
C GLU A 56 13.00 -3.81 14.64
N ILE A 57 12.36 -4.46 13.68
CA ILE A 57 10.92 -4.34 13.41
C ILE A 57 10.23 -5.61 13.91
N LYS A 58 9.26 -5.42 14.80
CA LYS A 58 8.30 -6.41 15.21
C LYS A 58 6.91 -5.80 15.08
N TRP A 59 6.10 -6.40 14.23
CA TRP A 59 4.73 -5.93 14.05
C TRP A 59 3.86 -6.27 15.27
N ASN A 60 3.13 -5.28 15.79
CA ASN A 60 2.19 -5.45 16.92
C ASN A 60 0.81 -5.92 16.44
N ILE A 61 0.73 -6.54 15.28
CA ILE A 61 -0.49 -7.11 14.71
C ILE A 61 -0.30 -8.60 14.45
N ASP A 62 -1.40 -9.32 14.58
CA ASP A 62 -1.43 -10.74 14.27
C ASP A 62 -1.64 -10.95 12.77
N LEU A 63 -0.58 -11.45 12.12
CA LEU A 63 -0.53 -11.64 10.67
C LEU A 63 -1.10 -12.99 10.21
N LEU A 64 -1.33 -13.95 11.10
CA LEU A 64 -1.54 -15.35 10.71
C LEU A 64 -2.88 -15.93 11.14
N THR A 65 -3.58 -15.36 12.13
CA THR A 65 -4.89 -15.89 12.57
C THR A 65 -6.05 -15.39 11.72
N GLY A 66 -7.13 -16.17 11.71
CA GLY A 66 -8.40 -15.82 11.08
C GLY A 66 -8.56 -16.25 9.62
N TYR A 67 -7.59 -16.99 9.07
CA TYR A 67 -7.65 -17.66 7.77
C TYR A 67 -6.73 -18.89 7.73
N ASP A 68 -7.05 -19.88 6.87
CA ASP A 68 -6.19 -21.05 6.68
C ASP A 68 -4.93 -20.68 5.90
N HIS A 69 -3.77 -21.07 6.42
CA HIS A 69 -2.49 -20.78 5.79
C HIS A 69 -1.49 -21.93 5.98
N GLU A 70 -0.49 -21.92 5.13
CA GLU A 70 0.61 -22.89 5.17
C GLU A 70 1.92 -22.23 4.75
N PHE A 71 2.97 -22.38 5.56
CA PHE A 71 4.32 -22.06 5.12
C PHE A 71 4.88 -23.23 4.32
N LEU A 72 5.41 -22.93 3.13
CA LEU A 72 6.08 -23.95 2.34
C LEU A 72 7.34 -24.45 3.09
N PRO A 73 7.74 -25.72 2.98
CA PRO A 73 8.88 -26.29 3.72
C PRO A 73 10.17 -25.48 3.63
N GLU A 74 10.45 -24.88 2.47
CA GLU A 74 11.66 -24.06 2.27
C GLU A 74 11.57 -22.67 2.90
N ALA A 75 10.40 -22.26 3.40
CA ALA A 75 10.16 -20.89 3.92
C ALA A 75 11.09 -20.51 5.07
N GLU A 76 11.51 -21.46 5.91
CA GLU A 76 12.39 -21.20 7.04
C GLU A 76 13.82 -20.81 6.62
N PHE A 77 14.24 -21.22 5.45
CA PHE A 77 15.61 -20.99 4.93
C PHE A 77 15.70 -19.72 4.07
N ILE A 78 14.56 -19.05 3.80
CA ILE A 78 14.49 -17.88 2.93
C ILE A 78 14.53 -16.61 3.80
N SER A 79 15.66 -15.90 3.79
CA SER A 79 15.90 -14.70 4.60
C SER A 79 15.80 -13.37 3.82
N LYS A 80 15.58 -13.42 2.50
CA LYS A 80 15.46 -12.23 1.64
C LYS A 80 14.47 -12.46 0.51
N THR A 81 13.87 -11.38 0.01
CA THR A 81 13.04 -11.40 -1.18
C THR A 81 13.89 -11.25 -2.45
N GLY A 82 13.42 -11.77 -3.57
CA GLY A 82 14.10 -11.67 -4.86
C GLY A 82 13.76 -12.81 -5.80
N PHE A 83 14.11 -12.66 -7.07
CA PHE A 83 13.75 -13.63 -8.12
C PHE A 83 14.23 -15.06 -7.79
N TRP A 84 15.52 -15.21 -7.48
CA TRP A 84 16.14 -16.49 -7.18
C TRP A 84 15.99 -16.93 -5.71
N ALA A 85 15.76 -15.97 -4.82
CA ALA A 85 15.67 -16.24 -3.39
C ALA A 85 14.35 -16.93 -3.01
N ILE A 86 13.24 -16.47 -3.57
CA ILE A 86 11.92 -17.10 -3.38
C ILE A 86 11.79 -18.25 -4.39
N ASN A 87 12.27 -19.44 -3.99
CA ASN A 87 12.39 -20.61 -4.84
C ASN A 87 11.97 -21.90 -4.11
N ASN A 88 10.66 -22.09 -3.98
CA ASN A 88 10.08 -23.25 -3.31
C ASN A 88 9.62 -24.27 -4.36
N SER A 89 10.27 -25.44 -4.38
CA SER A 89 9.84 -26.56 -5.25
C SER A 89 8.63 -27.30 -4.70
N SER A 90 8.46 -27.27 -3.38
CA SER A 90 7.32 -27.86 -2.66
C SER A 90 5.96 -27.28 -3.05
N ILE A 91 5.92 -26.11 -3.71
CA ILE A 91 4.67 -25.50 -4.16
C ILE A 91 3.84 -26.43 -5.04
N PHE A 92 4.46 -27.28 -5.85
CA PHE A 92 3.77 -28.27 -6.68
C PHE A 92 2.98 -29.28 -5.85
N LEU A 93 3.61 -29.78 -4.77
CA LEU A 93 2.99 -30.74 -3.87
C LEU A 93 1.89 -30.09 -3.04
N ALA A 94 2.13 -28.88 -2.54
CA ALA A 94 1.16 -28.10 -1.78
C ALA A 94 -0.11 -27.83 -2.60
N LEU A 95 0.01 -27.33 -3.83
CA LEU A 95 -1.12 -27.08 -4.71
C LEU A 95 -1.82 -28.39 -5.12
N LYS A 96 -1.07 -29.48 -5.40
CA LYS A 96 -1.66 -30.80 -5.71
C LYS A 96 -2.49 -31.31 -4.53
N LYS A 97 -1.99 -31.20 -3.28
CA LYS A 97 -2.67 -31.66 -2.07
C LYS A 97 -3.94 -30.85 -1.81
N TYR A 98 -3.88 -29.52 -1.94
CA TYR A 98 -5.03 -28.64 -1.72
C TYR A 98 -6.08 -28.75 -2.83
N SER A 99 -5.65 -29.00 -4.07
CA SER A 99 -6.51 -29.13 -5.27
C SER A 99 -7.41 -27.89 -5.47
N PRO A 100 -6.83 -26.70 -5.69
CA PRO A 100 -7.59 -25.46 -5.84
C PRO A 100 -8.38 -25.43 -7.15
N ASP A 101 -9.53 -24.78 -7.14
CA ASP A 101 -10.31 -24.44 -8.34
C ASP A 101 -9.75 -23.20 -9.05
N VAL A 102 -9.21 -22.24 -8.27
CA VAL A 102 -8.58 -21.00 -8.75
C VAL A 102 -7.33 -20.72 -7.93
N VAL A 103 -6.27 -20.26 -8.59
CA VAL A 103 -5.03 -19.81 -7.91
C VAL A 103 -4.83 -18.32 -8.13
N GLN A 104 -4.52 -17.58 -7.06
CA GLN A 104 -4.11 -16.19 -7.14
C GLN A 104 -2.64 -16.08 -6.76
N LEU A 105 -1.84 -15.38 -7.57
CA LEU A 105 -0.42 -15.12 -7.33
C LEU A 105 -0.20 -13.65 -6.96
N HIS A 106 0.48 -13.40 -5.85
CA HIS A 106 0.99 -12.08 -5.51
C HIS A 106 2.37 -11.88 -6.14
N GLY A 107 2.38 -11.18 -7.29
CA GLY A 107 3.58 -10.93 -8.06
C GLY A 107 3.90 -12.04 -9.07
N TYR A 108 4.86 -11.75 -9.94
CA TYR A 108 5.31 -12.65 -11.02
C TYR A 108 6.83 -12.75 -11.11
N ALA A 109 7.56 -11.92 -10.36
CA ALA A 109 9.02 -11.80 -10.45
C ALA A 109 9.74 -12.67 -9.40
N GLN A 110 9.28 -13.91 -9.22
CA GLN A 110 9.86 -14.87 -8.29
C GLN A 110 9.68 -16.30 -8.83
N LEU A 111 10.65 -17.18 -8.62
CA LEU A 111 10.61 -18.54 -9.17
C LEU A 111 9.42 -19.36 -8.66
N THR A 112 9.07 -19.25 -7.38
CA THR A 112 7.91 -19.95 -6.82
C THR A 112 6.62 -19.57 -7.56
N MET A 113 6.44 -18.27 -7.88
CA MET A 113 5.26 -17.79 -8.60
C MET A 113 5.22 -18.36 -10.04
N LEU A 114 6.36 -18.36 -10.73
CA LEU A 114 6.44 -18.94 -12.08
C LEU A 114 6.20 -20.45 -12.05
N ARG A 115 6.74 -21.18 -11.07
CA ARG A 115 6.46 -22.61 -10.88
C ARG A 115 4.97 -22.86 -10.69
N ALA A 116 4.33 -22.11 -9.79
CA ALA A 116 2.89 -22.22 -9.55
C ALA A 116 2.08 -21.89 -10.83
N LEU A 117 2.43 -20.81 -11.55
CA LEU A 117 1.78 -20.43 -12.80
C LEU A 117 1.83 -21.56 -13.85
N PHE A 118 3.02 -22.07 -14.14
CA PHE A 118 3.17 -23.10 -15.18
C PHE A 118 2.55 -24.44 -14.78
N TRP A 119 2.61 -24.80 -13.49
CA TRP A 119 1.92 -25.99 -12.99
C TRP A 119 0.39 -25.87 -13.14
N CYS A 120 -0.18 -24.72 -12.76
CA CYS A 120 -1.61 -24.46 -12.92
C CYS A 120 -2.03 -24.51 -14.40
N ARG A 121 -1.22 -23.93 -15.28
CA ARG A 121 -1.46 -24.01 -16.74
C ARG A 121 -1.49 -25.44 -17.25
N PHE A 122 -0.55 -26.27 -16.81
CA PHE A 122 -0.53 -27.70 -17.16
C PHE A 122 -1.76 -28.47 -16.63
N LYS A 123 -2.29 -28.02 -15.47
CA LYS A 123 -3.49 -28.62 -14.85
C LYS A 123 -4.80 -27.96 -15.27
N SER A 124 -4.77 -27.01 -16.21
CA SER A 124 -5.94 -26.22 -16.64
C SER A 124 -6.63 -25.46 -15.50
N ILE A 125 -5.89 -25.14 -14.44
CA ILE A 125 -6.39 -24.32 -13.32
C ILE A 125 -6.22 -22.82 -13.68
N PRO A 126 -7.26 -22.01 -13.62
CA PRO A 126 -7.16 -20.58 -13.91
C PRO A 126 -6.33 -19.86 -12.84
N VAL A 127 -5.46 -18.94 -13.29
CA VAL A 127 -4.56 -18.17 -12.43
C VAL A 127 -4.86 -16.69 -12.54
N LEU A 128 -5.10 -16.04 -11.41
CA LEU A 128 -5.23 -14.60 -11.26
C LEU A 128 -3.89 -14.00 -10.80
N LEU A 129 -3.56 -12.81 -11.28
CA LEU A 129 -2.36 -12.09 -10.86
C LEU A 129 -2.74 -10.83 -10.09
N SER A 130 -2.09 -10.58 -8.94
CA SER A 130 -2.07 -9.28 -8.27
C SER A 130 -0.65 -8.76 -8.18
N THR A 131 -0.46 -7.47 -8.44
CA THR A 131 0.81 -6.76 -8.25
C THR A 131 0.53 -5.27 -8.14
N ASP A 132 1.41 -4.53 -7.47
CA ASP A 132 1.39 -3.07 -7.33
C ASP A 132 2.19 -2.34 -8.44
N SER A 133 2.53 -3.03 -9.52
CA SER A 133 3.32 -2.48 -10.63
C SER A 133 2.61 -1.33 -11.34
N SER A 134 3.38 -0.30 -11.70
CA SER A 134 2.90 0.87 -12.43
C SER A 134 3.81 1.24 -13.60
N LEU A 135 3.37 2.18 -14.45
CA LEU A 135 4.15 2.71 -15.57
C LEU A 135 4.97 3.95 -15.19
N LEU A 136 4.88 4.43 -13.96
CA LEU A 136 5.53 5.67 -13.49
C LEU A 136 7.05 5.62 -13.58
N PHE A 137 7.64 4.42 -13.49
CA PHE A 137 9.09 4.25 -13.40
C PHE A 137 9.72 4.00 -14.76
N ARG A 138 10.40 5.02 -15.29
CA ARG A 138 11.13 4.94 -16.56
C ARG A 138 12.42 4.12 -16.40
N ARG A 139 12.72 3.29 -17.40
CA ARG A 139 13.97 2.54 -17.55
C ARG A 139 14.59 2.85 -18.91
N ALA A 140 15.84 2.44 -19.13
CA ALA A 140 16.47 2.55 -20.45
C ALA A 140 15.59 1.86 -21.53
N LEU A 141 15.47 2.50 -22.71
CA LEU A 141 14.53 2.10 -23.77
C LEU A 141 14.66 0.62 -24.17
N TRP A 142 15.88 0.11 -24.36
CA TRP A 142 16.09 -1.29 -24.74
C TRP A 142 15.60 -2.29 -23.67
N LYS A 143 15.76 -1.94 -22.36
CA LYS A 143 15.23 -2.73 -21.25
C LYS A 143 13.70 -2.71 -21.24
N MET A 144 13.10 -1.60 -21.67
CA MET A 144 11.65 -1.47 -21.78
C MET A 144 11.11 -2.35 -22.90
N LEU A 145 11.73 -2.35 -24.09
CA LEU A 145 11.32 -3.19 -25.23
C LEU A 145 11.38 -4.68 -24.88
N LEU A 146 12.48 -5.13 -24.29
CA LEU A 146 12.59 -6.53 -23.85
C LEU A 146 11.53 -6.87 -22.78
N LYS A 147 11.34 -5.99 -21.81
CA LYS A 147 10.30 -6.14 -20.79
C LYS A 147 8.90 -6.21 -21.43
N ASP A 148 8.63 -5.37 -22.43
CA ASP A 148 7.32 -5.29 -23.06
C ASP A 148 7.00 -6.64 -23.77
N ILE A 149 7.94 -7.22 -24.50
CA ILE A 149 7.78 -8.54 -25.14
C ILE A 149 7.56 -9.64 -24.10
N VAL A 150 8.44 -9.70 -23.09
CA VAL A 150 8.40 -10.75 -22.06
C VAL A 150 7.13 -10.67 -21.23
N LEU A 151 6.74 -9.47 -20.78
CA LEU A 151 5.54 -9.33 -19.93
C LEU A 151 4.24 -9.52 -20.69
N THR A 152 4.14 -9.06 -21.94
CA THR A 152 2.96 -9.32 -22.77
C THR A 152 2.76 -10.83 -22.94
N LYS A 153 3.84 -11.57 -23.22
CA LYS A 153 3.76 -13.03 -23.30
C LYS A 153 3.46 -13.68 -21.95
N LEU A 154 4.10 -13.23 -20.87
CA LEU A 154 3.88 -13.77 -19.53
C LEU A 154 2.43 -13.55 -19.08
N PHE A 155 1.89 -12.34 -19.28
CA PHE A 155 0.52 -12.02 -18.84
C PHE A 155 -0.55 -12.76 -19.62
N SER A 156 -0.26 -13.21 -20.86
CA SER A 156 -1.17 -14.08 -21.60
C SER A 156 -1.38 -15.47 -20.97
N PHE A 157 -0.54 -15.87 -20.01
CA PHE A 157 -0.72 -17.12 -19.26
C PHE A 157 -1.70 -16.99 -18.09
N PHE A 158 -1.96 -15.77 -17.62
CA PHE A 158 -2.95 -15.54 -16.58
C PHE A 158 -4.37 -15.48 -17.17
N TYR A 159 -5.33 -15.90 -16.38
CA TYR A 159 -6.74 -15.77 -16.72
C TYR A 159 -7.17 -14.29 -16.68
N GLY A 160 -6.77 -13.58 -15.65
CA GLY A 160 -7.06 -12.18 -15.42
C GLY A 160 -6.18 -11.61 -14.32
N VAL A 161 -6.43 -10.35 -14.00
CA VAL A 161 -5.64 -9.61 -13.00
C VAL A 161 -6.54 -8.92 -11.99
N ILE A 162 -6.07 -8.82 -10.75
CA ILE A 162 -6.69 -8.07 -9.68
C ILE A 162 -5.85 -6.80 -9.51
N ALA A 163 -6.40 -5.68 -9.96
CA ALA A 163 -5.74 -4.38 -9.95
C ALA A 163 -6.11 -3.57 -8.69
N THR A 164 -5.23 -2.67 -8.30
CA THR A 164 -5.37 -1.86 -7.08
C THR A 164 -5.83 -0.42 -7.34
N GLY A 165 -5.79 0.04 -8.60
CA GLY A 165 -6.16 1.40 -9.00
C GLY A 165 -5.72 1.75 -10.42
N ASP A 166 -5.85 3.02 -10.82
CA ASP A 166 -5.69 3.49 -12.20
C ASP A 166 -4.31 3.22 -12.80
N ASN A 167 -3.24 3.52 -12.08
CA ASN A 167 -1.87 3.29 -12.54
C ASN A 167 -1.57 1.82 -12.76
N ASN A 168 -2.13 0.96 -11.92
CA ASN A 168 -1.98 -0.48 -12.02
C ASN A 168 -2.84 -1.05 -13.16
N ILE A 169 -4.06 -0.55 -13.35
CA ILE A 169 -4.92 -0.86 -14.50
C ILE A 169 -4.24 -0.48 -15.82
N ALA A 170 -3.66 0.74 -15.89
CA ALA A 170 -2.92 1.19 -17.07
C ALA A 170 -1.71 0.30 -17.38
N TYR A 171 -1.02 -0.17 -16.32
CA TYR A 171 0.08 -1.12 -16.45
C TYR A 171 -0.38 -2.43 -17.12
N PHE A 172 -1.44 -3.04 -16.64
CA PHE A 172 -1.94 -4.29 -17.19
C PHE A 172 -2.47 -4.14 -18.63
N LYS A 173 -3.19 -3.04 -18.91
CA LYS A 173 -3.66 -2.73 -20.27
C LYS A 173 -2.51 -2.59 -21.26
N LYS A 174 -1.42 -1.90 -20.86
CA LYS A 174 -0.21 -1.78 -21.70
C LYS A 174 0.36 -3.13 -22.11
N TYR A 175 0.33 -4.11 -21.20
CA TYR A 175 0.85 -5.47 -21.47
C TYR A 175 -0.22 -6.45 -22.00
N GLY A 176 -1.29 -5.93 -22.59
CA GLY A 176 -2.25 -6.69 -23.36
C GLY A 176 -3.33 -7.43 -22.56
N VAL A 177 -3.48 -7.13 -21.27
CA VAL A 177 -4.61 -7.66 -20.50
C VAL A 177 -5.89 -6.96 -20.93
N LYS A 178 -6.90 -7.74 -21.35
CA LYS A 178 -8.19 -7.22 -21.79
C LYS A 178 -8.96 -6.60 -20.62
N ALA A 179 -9.76 -5.55 -20.91
CA ALA A 179 -10.50 -4.82 -19.90
C ALA A 179 -11.49 -5.71 -19.10
N ASP A 180 -12.12 -6.66 -19.75
CA ASP A 180 -13.02 -7.67 -19.15
C ASP A 180 -12.31 -8.71 -18.26
N ARG A 181 -10.98 -8.65 -18.18
CA ARG A 181 -10.11 -9.49 -17.33
C ARG A 181 -9.35 -8.70 -16.28
N ILE A 182 -9.71 -7.44 -16.08
CA ILE A 182 -9.14 -6.56 -15.04
C ILE A 182 -10.21 -6.31 -13.99
N PHE A 183 -10.02 -6.85 -12.80
CA PHE A 183 -10.90 -6.70 -11.65
C PHE A 183 -10.28 -5.73 -10.66
N ASN A 184 -11.05 -4.79 -10.13
CA ASN A 184 -10.54 -3.79 -9.21
C ASN A 184 -10.77 -4.24 -7.76
N ALA A 185 -9.67 -4.38 -6.99
CA ALA A 185 -9.70 -4.65 -5.55
C ALA A 185 -8.64 -3.78 -4.86
N PRO A 186 -9.01 -2.60 -4.36
CA PRO A 186 -8.11 -1.67 -3.68
C PRO A 186 -7.44 -2.32 -2.46
N PHE A 187 -6.25 -1.83 -2.07
CA PHE A 187 -5.61 -2.28 -0.85
C PHE A 187 -6.46 -2.01 0.38
N THR A 188 -6.53 -2.98 1.28
CA THR A 188 -7.22 -2.88 2.56
C THR A 188 -6.31 -2.28 3.65
N VAL A 189 -6.95 -1.73 4.68
CA VAL A 189 -6.30 -1.27 5.91
C VAL A 189 -7.05 -1.87 7.10
N ASP A 190 -6.48 -1.78 8.31
CA ASP A 190 -7.17 -2.22 9.53
C ASP A 190 -8.41 -1.34 9.79
N LYS A 191 -9.58 -1.85 9.40
CA LYS A 191 -10.85 -1.14 9.52
C LYS A 191 -11.13 -0.73 10.98
N VAL A 192 -10.81 -1.58 11.94
CA VAL A 192 -11.12 -1.35 13.36
C VAL A 192 -10.25 -0.23 13.92
N LEU A 193 -8.93 -0.31 13.71
CA LEU A 193 -7.98 0.69 14.22
C LEU A 193 -8.27 2.08 13.63
N PHE A 194 -8.45 2.17 12.31
CA PHE A 194 -8.69 3.45 11.64
C PHE A 194 -10.06 4.05 11.95
N THR A 195 -11.12 3.21 12.06
CA THR A 195 -12.45 3.68 12.48
C THR A 195 -12.42 4.22 13.91
N ASN A 196 -11.80 3.51 14.84
CA ASN A 196 -11.67 3.98 16.22
C ASN A 196 -10.91 5.33 16.33
N ALA A 197 -9.81 5.48 15.58
CA ALA A 197 -9.05 6.73 15.59
C ALA A 197 -9.84 7.88 14.95
N ARG A 198 -10.60 7.62 13.88
CA ARG A 198 -11.47 8.59 13.22
C ARG A 198 -12.61 9.04 14.15
N ASP A 199 -13.33 8.10 14.75
CA ASP A 199 -14.52 8.39 15.56
C ASP A 199 -14.14 9.09 16.87
N ARG A 200 -12.92 8.86 17.35
CA ARG A 200 -12.34 9.54 18.52
C ARG A 200 -11.37 10.67 18.15
N LYS A 201 -11.42 11.19 16.92
CA LYS A 201 -10.41 12.12 16.39
C LYS A 201 -10.15 13.31 17.32
N ILE A 202 -11.19 13.89 17.92
CA ILE A 202 -11.04 15.06 18.83
C ILE A 202 -10.19 14.70 20.05
N SER A 203 -10.51 13.62 20.76
CA SER A 203 -9.78 13.19 21.96
C SER A 203 -8.38 12.67 21.61
N VAL A 204 -8.23 11.88 20.54
CA VAL A 204 -6.93 11.39 20.07
C VAL A 204 -6.02 12.56 19.67
N ARG A 205 -6.57 13.56 18.96
CA ARG A 205 -5.82 14.77 18.58
C ARG A 205 -5.31 15.52 19.81
N ALA A 206 -6.15 15.74 20.81
CA ALA A 206 -5.75 16.43 22.04
C ALA A 206 -4.67 15.67 22.80
N GLU A 207 -4.84 14.34 22.97
CA GLU A 207 -3.90 13.47 23.67
C GLU A 207 -2.51 13.45 22.99
N TYR A 208 -2.48 13.16 21.68
CA TYR A 208 -1.20 12.99 20.96
C TYR A 208 -0.50 14.33 20.70
N ARG A 209 -1.25 15.44 20.52
CA ARG A 209 -0.65 16.76 20.44
C ARG A 209 -0.02 17.17 21.76
N ALA A 210 -0.68 16.91 22.89
CA ALA A 210 -0.09 17.14 24.21
C ALA A 210 1.16 16.30 24.43
N LYS A 211 1.15 15.02 24.05
CA LYS A 211 2.30 14.11 24.15
C LYS A 211 3.53 14.62 23.39
N TYR A 212 3.33 15.27 22.24
CA TYR A 212 4.42 15.79 21.40
C TYR A 212 4.60 17.29 21.51
N GLU A 213 3.99 17.92 22.53
CA GLU A 213 4.09 19.36 22.81
C GLU A 213 3.69 20.22 21.60
N ILE A 214 2.65 19.80 20.86
CA ILE A 214 2.09 20.52 19.70
C ILE A 214 0.86 21.30 20.17
N ALA A 215 0.85 22.61 19.91
CA ALA A 215 -0.31 23.45 20.23
C ALA A 215 -1.48 23.18 19.27
N ASN A 216 -2.71 23.45 19.71
CA ASN A 216 -3.91 23.15 18.93
C ASN A 216 -4.01 23.95 17.63
N GLU A 217 -3.49 25.17 17.63
CA GLU A 217 -3.45 26.11 16.50
C GLU A 217 -2.32 25.82 15.49
N GLU A 218 -1.33 24.99 15.85
CA GLU A 218 -0.26 24.61 14.93
C GLU A 218 -0.78 23.67 13.85
N VAL A 219 -0.35 23.86 12.60
CA VAL A 219 -0.67 22.99 11.46
C VAL A 219 0.40 21.92 11.34
N VAL A 220 -0.01 20.67 11.49
CA VAL A 220 0.88 19.50 11.48
C VAL A 220 0.91 18.87 10.10
N LEU A 221 2.07 18.94 9.46
CA LEU A 221 2.39 18.28 8.19
C LEU A 221 3.07 16.94 8.49
N LEU A 222 2.37 15.85 8.20
CA LEU A 222 2.81 14.50 8.53
C LEU A 222 3.59 13.87 7.39
N PHE A 223 4.74 13.31 7.68
CA PHE A 223 5.48 12.35 6.82
C PHE A 223 5.45 10.97 7.50
N VAL A 224 5.08 9.93 6.74
CA VAL A 224 5.10 8.54 7.22
C VAL A 224 5.95 7.67 6.29
N GLY A 225 7.03 7.11 6.80
CA GLY A 225 7.88 6.20 6.04
C GLY A 225 9.36 6.23 6.43
N LYS A 226 10.16 5.44 5.73
CA LYS A 226 11.62 5.39 5.94
C LYS A 226 12.27 6.74 5.61
N LEU A 227 13.14 7.22 6.48
CA LEU A 227 13.92 8.44 6.25
C LEU A 227 15.13 8.12 5.36
N MET A 228 14.87 7.97 4.05
CA MET A 228 15.84 7.60 3.03
C MET A 228 15.70 8.44 1.75
N PRO A 229 16.74 8.57 0.91
CA PRO A 229 16.71 9.46 -0.26
C PRO A 229 15.53 9.23 -1.19
N LEU A 230 15.14 7.98 -1.41
CA LEU A 230 14.00 7.63 -2.28
C LEU A 230 12.66 8.19 -1.80
N LYS A 231 12.50 8.41 -0.49
CA LYS A 231 11.29 8.96 0.12
C LYS A 231 11.30 10.48 0.24
N ARG A 232 12.45 11.13 -0.03
CA ARG A 232 12.64 12.59 -0.08
C ARG A 232 12.10 13.34 1.16
N PRO A 233 12.37 12.87 2.40
CA PRO A 233 11.93 13.59 3.60
C PRO A 233 12.51 15.01 3.68
N GLN A 234 13.64 15.25 3.02
CA GLN A 234 14.30 16.54 2.90
C GLN A 234 13.39 17.60 2.24
N ASP A 235 12.61 17.21 1.21
CA ASP A 235 11.71 18.14 0.51
C ASP A 235 10.66 18.74 1.45
N LEU A 236 10.14 17.94 2.39
CA LEU A 236 9.22 18.46 3.41
C LEU A 236 9.92 19.47 4.33
N LEU A 237 11.15 19.18 4.76
CA LEU A 237 11.89 20.09 5.65
C LEU A 237 12.25 21.40 4.93
N ASP A 238 12.66 21.32 3.65
CA ASP A 238 12.93 22.49 2.82
C ASP A 238 11.67 23.33 2.62
N ALA A 239 10.56 22.68 2.28
CA ALA A 239 9.28 23.35 2.08
C ALA A 239 8.72 23.95 3.37
N LEU A 240 8.93 23.29 4.53
CA LEU A 240 8.51 23.80 5.84
C LEU A 240 9.10 25.18 6.12
N SER A 241 10.42 25.31 5.98
CA SER A 241 11.12 26.59 6.23
C SER A 241 10.62 27.71 5.33
N LEU A 242 10.50 27.40 4.02
CA LEU A 242 10.04 28.38 3.00
C LEU A 242 8.56 28.75 3.17
N ALA A 243 7.71 27.80 3.52
CA ALA A 243 6.29 28.03 3.77
C ALA A 243 6.11 28.85 5.06
N GLN A 244 6.85 28.54 6.13
CA GLN A 244 6.80 29.30 7.38
C GLN A 244 7.22 30.75 7.17
N ALA A 245 8.25 31.01 6.35
CA ALA A 245 8.65 32.39 6.02
C ALA A 245 7.53 33.15 5.30
N LYS A 246 6.75 32.51 4.44
CA LYS A 246 5.61 33.12 3.74
C LYS A 246 4.40 33.35 4.62
N LEU A 247 4.16 32.47 5.59
CA LEU A 247 3.02 32.55 6.53
C LEU A 247 3.29 33.52 7.68
N GLY A 248 4.55 33.84 7.96
CA GLY A 248 4.96 34.67 9.11
C GLY A 248 4.59 34.03 10.43
N GLN A 249 4.11 34.86 11.38
CA GLN A 249 3.68 34.40 12.69
C GLN A 249 2.18 34.06 12.79
N ALA A 250 1.42 34.32 11.73
CA ALA A 250 -0.02 34.12 11.75
C ALA A 250 -0.41 32.62 11.81
N VAL A 251 0.38 31.76 11.19
CA VAL A 251 0.19 30.30 11.20
C VAL A 251 1.53 29.64 11.50
N LYS A 252 1.55 28.76 12.49
CA LYS A 252 2.73 27.99 12.85
C LYS A 252 2.65 26.59 12.23
N LEU A 253 3.71 26.18 11.53
CA LEU A 253 3.83 24.88 10.91
C LEU A 253 4.71 23.95 11.75
N VAL A 254 4.32 22.69 11.81
CA VAL A 254 5.11 21.60 12.40
C VAL A 254 5.24 20.49 11.35
N ALA A 255 6.47 20.06 11.02
CA ALA A 255 6.69 18.81 10.31
C ALA A 255 6.82 17.67 11.32
N PHE A 256 6.01 16.64 11.17
CA PHE A 256 6.06 15.45 12.00
C PHE A 256 6.52 14.25 11.16
N PHE A 257 7.69 13.70 11.51
CA PHE A 257 8.29 12.56 10.83
C PHE A 257 8.03 11.27 11.64
N ALA A 258 7.08 10.46 11.16
CA ALA A 258 6.80 9.11 11.68
C ALA A 258 7.59 8.08 10.89
N GLY A 259 8.76 7.74 11.36
CA GLY A 259 9.68 6.80 10.72
C GLY A 259 11.13 7.03 11.12
N ASP A 260 11.99 6.12 10.69
CA ASP A 260 13.43 6.18 10.93
C ASP A 260 14.20 5.86 9.66
N GLY A 261 15.51 6.08 9.65
CA GLY A 261 16.35 5.77 8.51
C GLY A 261 17.67 6.53 8.45
N VAL A 262 18.41 6.25 7.40
CA VAL A 262 19.80 6.74 7.24
C VAL A 262 19.92 8.27 7.20
N MET A 263 18.86 8.98 6.82
CA MET A 263 18.85 10.45 6.75
C MET A 263 18.47 11.14 8.08
N ARG A 264 18.06 10.41 9.13
CA ARG A 264 17.53 11.01 10.36
C ARG A 264 18.44 12.06 10.96
N LYS A 265 19.70 11.71 11.23
CA LYS A 265 20.66 12.64 11.87
C LYS A 265 20.91 13.90 11.06
N GLU A 266 20.98 13.76 9.74
CA GLU A 266 21.13 14.90 8.83
C GLU A 266 19.90 15.82 8.88
N LEU A 267 18.70 15.26 8.82
CA LEU A 267 17.44 16.00 8.87
C LEU A 267 17.28 16.73 10.22
N GLU A 268 17.60 16.09 11.35
CA GLU A 268 17.60 16.70 12.67
C GLU A 268 18.56 17.90 12.75
N SER A 269 19.79 17.74 12.24
CA SER A 269 20.78 18.80 12.19
C SER A 269 20.31 19.99 11.32
N GLN A 270 19.74 19.70 10.16
CA GLN A 270 19.23 20.72 9.25
C GLN A 270 18.00 21.45 9.81
N ALA A 271 17.12 20.76 10.52
CA ALA A 271 15.98 21.37 11.20
C ALA A 271 16.45 22.39 12.25
N LEU A 272 17.46 22.04 13.04
CA LEU A 272 18.08 22.96 14.02
C LEU A 272 18.72 24.19 13.35
N LEU A 273 19.51 23.99 12.33
CA LEU A 273 20.19 25.07 11.59
C LEU A 273 19.21 26.08 10.98
N ARG A 274 18.04 25.62 10.54
CA ARG A 274 16.99 26.44 9.94
C ARG A 274 15.98 26.98 10.94
N ASN A 275 16.13 26.67 12.23
CA ASN A 275 15.14 26.94 13.25
C ASN A 275 13.73 26.47 12.84
N SER A 276 13.65 25.29 12.21
CA SER A 276 12.40 24.70 11.73
C SER A 276 11.80 23.81 12.80
N ARG A 277 10.50 23.96 13.06
CA ARG A 277 9.79 23.12 14.03
C ARG A 277 9.50 21.75 13.41
N ALA A 278 10.41 20.81 13.62
CA ALA A 278 10.32 19.44 13.13
C ALA A 278 10.43 18.45 14.30
N ILE A 279 9.56 17.44 14.30
CA ILE A 279 9.51 16.37 15.31
C ILE A 279 9.85 15.05 14.63
N PHE A 280 10.86 14.36 15.13
CA PHE A 280 11.32 13.06 14.62
C PHE A 280 10.92 11.97 15.62
N ALA A 281 9.76 11.34 15.40
CA ALA A 281 9.17 10.41 16.36
C ALA A 281 9.79 8.99 16.31
N GLY A 282 10.67 8.72 15.32
CA GLY A 282 11.22 7.39 15.11
C GLY A 282 10.21 6.42 14.52
N PHE A 283 10.53 5.12 14.56
CA PHE A 283 9.62 4.08 14.12
C PHE A 283 8.35 4.04 14.99
N ILE A 284 7.20 4.13 14.34
CA ILE A 284 5.88 4.01 14.97
C ILE A 284 5.21 2.76 14.44
N ASN A 285 4.79 1.87 15.36
CA ASN A 285 4.15 0.63 14.99
C ASN A 285 2.70 0.85 14.49
N VAL A 286 2.20 -0.10 13.72
CA VAL A 286 0.93 0.01 12.97
C VAL A 286 -0.29 0.24 13.86
N ASP A 287 -0.28 -0.23 15.09
CA ASP A 287 -1.34 -0.03 16.09
C ASP A 287 -1.47 1.43 16.55
N LEU A 288 -0.37 2.19 16.54
CA LEU A 288 -0.32 3.61 16.93
C LEU A 288 -0.44 4.57 15.75
N LEU A 289 -0.14 4.12 14.52
CA LEU A 289 -0.19 4.97 13.33
C LEU A 289 -1.53 5.68 13.13
N PRO A 290 -2.72 5.05 13.32
CA PRO A 290 -3.99 5.74 13.16
C PRO A 290 -4.13 6.98 14.05
N SER A 291 -3.56 6.96 15.25
CA SER A 291 -3.55 8.12 16.16
C SER A 291 -2.64 9.25 15.66
N ILE A 292 -1.51 8.90 15.07
CA ILE A 292 -0.59 9.88 14.45
C ILE A 292 -1.24 10.54 13.23
N TYR A 293 -1.92 9.77 12.39
CA TYR A 293 -2.70 10.35 11.30
C TYR A 293 -3.82 11.27 11.86
N ALA A 294 -4.57 10.83 12.88
CA ALA A 294 -5.69 11.59 13.43
C ALA A 294 -5.29 12.91 14.09
N MET A 295 -4.08 13.02 14.68
CA MET A 295 -3.58 14.26 15.28
C MET A 295 -3.10 15.30 14.25
N SER A 296 -2.83 14.86 13.00
CA SER A 296 -2.23 15.67 11.94
C SER A 296 -3.26 16.42 11.11
N ASP A 297 -2.82 17.38 10.27
CA ASP A 297 -3.69 18.21 9.44
C ASP A 297 -3.60 17.85 7.95
N ALA A 298 -2.43 17.43 7.46
CA ALA A 298 -2.24 16.92 6.10
C ALA A 298 -1.12 15.90 6.07
N LEU A 299 -1.24 14.90 5.15
CA LEU A 299 -0.12 14.03 4.80
C LEU A 299 0.68 14.68 3.68
N VAL A 300 2.00 14.79 3.85
CA VAL A 300 2.96 15.16 2.80
C VAL A 300 3.73 13.91 2.40
N PHE A 301 3.62 13.53 1.11
CA PHE A 301 4.21 12.31 0.60
C PHE A 301 5.11 12.61 -0.63
N PRO A 302 6.34 13.09 -0.39
CA PRO A 302 7.21 13.65 -1.42
C PRO A 302 8.03 12.60 -2.18
N SER A 303 7.73 11.32 -2.03
CA SER A 303 8.55 10.21 -2.57
C SER A 303 8.85 10.35 -4.06
N ASP A 304 10.10 10.09 -4.42
CA ASP A 304 10.60 10.00 -5.79
C ASP A 304 10.04 8.78 -6.53
N ARG A 305 9.71 7.75 -5.78
CA ARG A 305 9.14 6.52 -6.31
C ARG A 305 8.34 5.77 -5.23
N GLU A 306 7.09 5.46 -5.58
CA GLU A 306 6.25 4.63 -4.74
C GLU A 306 5.39 3.70 -5.60
N ALA A 307 5.41 2.40 -5.33
CA ALA A 307 4.66 1.43 -6.13
C ALA A 307 3.15 1.66 -6.01
N TYR A 308 2.66 1.86 -4.79
CA TYR A 308 1.28 2.23 -4.51
C TYR A 308 1.22 3.47 -3.60
N GLY A 309 1.61 3.35 -2.33
CA GLY A 309 1.57 4.43 -1.34
C GLY A 309 0.56 4.17 -0.23
N MET A 310 0.79 3.12 0.57
CA MET A 310 -0.09 2.75 1.68
C MET A 310 -0.33 3.88 2.68
N SER A 311 0.68 4.73 2.93
CA SER A 311 0.52 5.88 3.83
C SER A 311 -0.60 6.85 3.38
N ALA A 312 -0.79 7.05 2.07
CA ALA A 312 -1.91 7.82 1.54
C ALA A 312 -3.25 7.10 1.73
N ARG A 313 -3.27 5.78 1.52
CA ARG A 313 -4.46 4.93 1.75
C ARG A 313 -4.89 4.94 3.23
N GLU A 314 -3.94 4.94 4.15
CA GLU A 314 -4.15 5.03 5.59
C GLU A 314 -4.65 6.43 6.00
N ALA A 315 -4.00 7.49 5.50
CA ALA A 315 -4.31 8.88 5.83
C ALA A 315 -5.77 9.25 5.52
N ILE A 316 -6.31 8.82 4.38
CA ILE A 316 -7.70 9.10 4.01
C ILE A 316 -8.72 8.47 4.96
N CYS A 317 -8.37 7.38 5.66
CA CYS A 317 -9.28 6.69 6.58
C CYS A 317 -9.64 7.53 7.82
N VAL A 318 -8.77 8.47 8.18
CA VAL A 318 -9.03 9.45 9.26
C VAL A 318 -9.32 10.86 8.71
N GLY A 319 -9.51 10.96 7.40
CA GLY A 319 -9.88 12.21 6.73
C GLY A 319 -8.72 13.19 6.62
N LEU A 320 -7.48 12.75 6.34
CA LEU A 320 -6.39 13.68 6.05
C LEU A 320 -6.40 14.10 4.58
N PRO A 321 -6.30 15.40 4.27
CA PRO A 321 -5.89 15.91 2.98
C PRO A 321 -4.49 15.41 2.61
N LEU A 322 -4.25 15.23 1.32
CA LEU A 322 -3.00 14.72 0.81
C LEU A 322 -2.24 15.77 -0.01
N ILE A 323 -0.93 15.88 0.18
CA ILE A 323 -0.01 16.60 -0.70
C ILE A 323 1.01 15.57 -1.20
N VAL A 324 0.95 15.20 -2.46
CA VAL A 324 1.69 14.05 -3.00
C VAL A 324 2.38 14.39 -4.31
N THR A 325 3.49 13.70 -4.61
CA THR A 325 4.12 13.82 -5.93
C THR A 325 3.35 13.02 -6.99
N ASP A 326 3.59 13.34 -8.26
CA ASP A 326 3.09 12.60 -9.43
C ASP A 326 3.75 11.21 -9.61
N GLN A 327 4.71 10.84 -8.75
CA GLN A 327 5.43 9.56 -8.79
C GLN A 327 4.89 8.52 -7.80
N ILE A 328 3.67 8.73 -7.28
CA ILE A 328 3.01 7.82 -6.34
C ILE A 328 1.94 7.00 -7.05
N GLY A 329 2.03 5.67 -6.93
CA GLY A 329 1.14 4.74 -7.63
C GLY A 329 -0.34 4.87 -7.30
N CYS A 330 -0.69 5.41 -6.12
CA CYS A 330 -2.09 5.63 -5.71
C CYS A 330 -2.64 7.03 -6.11
N VAL A 331 -2.04 7.70 -7.09
CA VAL A 331 -2.60 8.92 -7.67
C VAL A 331 -3.51 8.55 -8.85
N GLY A 332 -4.82 8.82 -8.73
CA GLY A 332 -5.80 8.50 -9.76
C GLY A 332 -7.23 8.64 -9.26
N PHE A 333 -8.21 8.52 -10.14
CA PHE A 333 -9.63 8.70 -9.80
C PHE A 333 -10.23 7.47 -9.09
N LEU A 334 -9.66 6.28 -9.29
CA LEU A 334 -10.02 5.05 -8.57
C LEU A 334 -9.14 4.80 -7.34
N ASP A 335 -8.23 5.73 -7.05
CA ASP A 335 -7.19 5.58 -6.05
C ASP A 335 -7.41 6.46 -4.82
N ALA A 336 -6.49 6.35 -3.84
CA ALA A 336 -6.54 7.07 -2.58
C ALA A 336 -6.27 8.58 -2.73
N ALA A 337 -5.39 8.97 -3.66
CA ALA A 337 -5.04 10.35 -3.91
C ALA A 337 -5.68 10.83 -5.22
N ARG A 338 -6.86 11.46 -5.13
CA ARG A 338 -7.60 11.99 -6.29
C ARG A 338 -7.22 13.44 -6.53
N PRO A 339 -6.61 13.77 -7.68
CA PRO A 339 -6.19 15.14 -7.97
C PRO A 339 -7.35 16.14 -7.84
N ASP A 340 -7.07 17.30 -7.25
CA ASP A 340 -8.00 18.42 -7.03
C ASP A 340 -9.26 18.10 -6.20
N TYR A 341 -9.37 16.88 -5.69
CA TYR A 341 -10.48 16.45 -4.84
C TYR A 341 -10.06 16.33 -3.38
N ASN A 342 -9.21 15.34 -3.05
CA ASN A 342 -8.63 15.14 -1.71
C ASN A 342 -7.09 15.21 -1.71
N ALA A 343 -6.48 15.40 -2.88
CA ALA A 343 -5.03 15.45 -3.05
C ALA A 343 -4.59 16.65 -3.88
N LEU A 344 -3.57 17.36 -3.40
CA LEU A 344 -2.80 18.34 -4.16
C LEU A 344 -1.59 17.61 -4.73
N VAL A 345 -1.64 17.33 -6.03
CA VAL A 345 -0.58 16.62 -6.74
C VAL A 345 0.40 17.61 -7.32
N TYR A 346 1.70 17.39 -7.14
CA TYR A 346 2.75 18.23 -7.69
C TYR A 346 3.83 17.42 -8.38
N GLN A 347 4.58 18.06 -9.28
CA GLN A 347 5.67 17.40 -9.99
C GLN A 347 6.78 17.03 -9.02
N ASN A 348 7.29 15.81 -9.13
CA ASN A 348 8.40 15.33 -8.30
C ASN A 348 9.58 16.29 -8.30
N SER A 349 10.17 16.53 -7.13
CA SER A 349 11.29 17.45 -6.90
C SER A 349 10.94 18.95 -7.01
N ASP A 350 9.69 19.32 -7.27
CA ASP A 350 9.26 20.73 -7.28
C ASP A 350 8.90 21.20 -5.85
N VAL A 351 9.93 21.55 -5.09
CA VAL A 351 9.77 22.09 -3.73
C VAL A 351 8.94 23.39 -3.74
N SER A 352 9.01 24.19 -4.81
CA SER A 352 8.24 25.43 -4.90
C SER A 352 6.74 25.17 -5.00
N ALA A 353 6.33 24.16 -5.78
CA ALA A 353 4.94 23.70 -5.82
C ALA A 353 4.49 23.10 -4.47
N LEU A 354 5.37 22.33 -3.80
CA LEU A 354 5.09 21.83 -2.45
C LEU A 354 4.85 22.97 -1.46
N VAL A 355 5.70 24.01 -1.46
CA VAL A 355 5.51 25.22 -0.65
C VAL A 355 4.16 25.89 -0.93
N LYS A 356 3.81 26.06 -2.21
CA LYS A 356 2.51 26.65 -2.62
C LYS A 356 1.34 25.86 -2.04
N ASN A 357 1.39 24.52 -2.14
CA ASN A 357 0.35 23.64 -1.63
C ASN A 357 0.24 23.67 -0.11
N ILE A 358 1.36 23.70 0.62
CA ILE A 358 1.39 23.84 2.08
C ILE A 358 0.77 25.18 2.49
N VAL A 359 1.20 26.29 1.89
CA VAL A 359 0.69 27.65 2.20
C VAL A 359 -0.81 27.73 1.92
N MET A 360 -1.29 27.14 0.81
CA MET A 360 -2.71 27.11 0.45
C MET A 360 -3.54 26.40 1.53
N LEU A 361 -3.11 25.22 1.97
CA LEU A 361 -3.84 24.47 3.00
C LEU A 361 -3.76 25.16 4.37
N ALA A 362 -2.58 25.65 4.77
CA ALA A 362 -2.37 26.24 6.07
C ALA A 362 -3.16 27.56 6.25
N ASN A 363 -3.41 28.30 5.18
CA ASN A 363 -4.18 29.56 5.21
C ASN A 363 -5.70 29.37 5.09
N SER A 364 -6.20 28.16 4.89
CA SER A 364 -7.63 27.93 4.63
C SER A 364 -8.17 26.76 5.42
N THR A 365 -8.78 27.02 6.55
CA THR A 365 -9.51 26.01 7.33
C THR A 365 -10.67 25.42 6.53
N GLN A 366 -11.31 26.23 5.66
CA GLN A 366 -12.35 25.75 4.77
C GLN A 366 -11.80 24.69 3.78
N LYS A 367 -10.67 24.98 3.10
CA LYS A 367 -10.04 24.04 2.15
C LYS A 367 -9.59 22.76 2.85
N LEU A 368 -8.99 22.85 4.04
CA LEU A 368 -8.65 21.70 4.87
C LEU A 368 -9.89 20.83 5.17
N SER A 369 -11.00 21.48 5.57
CA SER A 369 -12.25 20.77 5.87
C SER A 369 -12.86 20.10 4.65
N GLU A 370 -12.93 20.80 3.51
CA GLU A 370 -13.45 20.27 2.26
C GLU A 370 -12.67 19.02 1.80
N MET A 371 -11.32 19.12 1.79
CA MET A 371 -10.45 18.01 1.39
C MET A 371 -10.47 16.87 2.41
N SER A 372 -10.63 17.18 3.70
CA SER A 372 -10.79 16.17 4.76
C SER A 372 -12.06 15.33 4.52
N GLN A 373 -13.18 15.97 4.24
CA GLN A 373 -14.43 15.27 3.92
C GLN A 373 -14.33 14.50 2.60
N ALA A 374 -13.63 15.05 1.60
CA ALA A 374 -13.34 14.34 0.36
C ALA A 374 -12.53 13.06 0.62
N SER A 375 -11.50 13.12 1.47
CA SER A 375 -10.72 11.95 1.89
C SER A 375 -11.59 10.87 2.53
N LEU A 376 -12.51 11.24 3.43
CA LEU A 376 -13.43 10.29 4.05
C LEU A 376 -14.39 9.64 3.03
N ARG A 377 -14.85 10.39 2.01
CA ARG A 377 -15.65 9.83 0.91
C ARG A 377 -14.86 8.83 0.10
N VAL A 378 -13.61 9.16 -0.26
CA VAL A 378 -12.71 8.24 -0.98
C VAL A 378 -12.44 6.97 -0.14
N ALA A 379 -12.18 7.13 1.16
CA ALA A 379 -11.99 5.98 2.07
C ALA A 379 -13.21 5.06 2.13
N HIS A 380 -14.43 5.64 2.09
CA HIS A 380 -15.67 4.88 2.06
C HIS A 380 -15.86 4.10 0.76
N GLU A 381 -15.50 4.68 -0.39
CA GLU A 381 -15.55 4.00 -1.69
C GLU A 381 -14.52 2.86 -1.77
N MET A 382 -13.36 3.02 -1.13
CA MET A 382 -12.28 2.03 -1.07
C MET A 382 -12.36 1.11 0.17
N ARG A 383 -13.53 0.95 0.77
CA ARG A 383 -13.69 0.11 1.97
C ARG A 383 -13.40 -1.37 1.70
N GLU A 384 -13.17 -2.13 2.76
CA GLU A 384 -12.82 -3.55 2.69
C GLU A 384 -13.80 -4.37 1.84
N GLU A 385 -15.10 -4.07 1.98
CA GLU A 385 -16.16 -4.75 1.24
C GLU A 385 -16.01 -4.59 -0.28
N THR A 386 -15.52 -3.42 -0.75
CA THR A 386 -15.23 -3.18 -2.17
C THR A 386 -14.08 -4.07 -2.66
N SER A 387 -13.04 -4.21 -1.84
CA SER A 387 -11.88 -5.07 -2.17
C SER A 387 -12.27 -6.55 -2.19
N VAL A 388 -13.07 -6.98 -1.22
CA VAL A 388 -13.59 -8.35 -1.15
C VAL A 388 -14.48 -8.65 -2.36
N ALA A 389 -15.40 -7.75 -2.71
CA ALA A 389 -16.28 -7.92 -3.86
C ALA A 389 -15.47 -8.07 -5.16
N GLY A 390 -14.52 -7.17 -5.43
CA GLY A 390 -13.68 -7.24 -6.62
C GLY A 390 -12.82 -8.52 -6.70
N PHE A 391 -12.35 -9.02 -5.56
CA PHE A 391 -11.64 -10.29 -5.49
C PHE A 391 -12.58 -11.48 -5.81
N ILE A 392 -13.77 -11.50 -5.19
CA ILE A 392 -14.76 -12.56 -5.40
C ILE A 392 -15.25 -12.59 -6.85
N ASP A 393 -15.49 -11.42 -7.44
CA ASP A 393 -15.87 -11.31 -8.85
C ASP A 393 -14.82 -11.93 -9.77
N ALA A 394 -13.53 -11.63 -9.51
CA ALA A 394 -12.42 -12.22 -10.26
C ALA A 394 -12.38 -13.74 -10.14
N VAL A 395 -12.55 -14.27 -8.92
CA VAL A 395 -12.54 -15.71 -8.64
C VAL A 395 -13.73 -16.41 -9.30
N GLN A 396 -14.92 -15.86 -9.18
CA GLN A 396 -16.14 -16.45 -9.76
C GLN A 396 -16.10 -16.45 -11.28
N ASP A 397 -15.63 -15.35 -11.89
CA ASP A 397 -15.48 -15.25 -13.34
C ASP A 397 -14.44 -16.27 -13.86
N ALA A 398 -13.30 -16.37 -13.16
CA ALA A 398 -12.27 -17.35 -13.50
C ALA A 398 -12.77 -18.79 -13.40
N PHE A 399 -13.50 -19.13 -12.34
CA PHE A 399 -14.06 -20.45 -12.12
C PHE A 399 -15.13 -20.84 -13.14
N LYS A 400 -16.09 -19.96 -13.42
CA LYS A 400 -17.16 -20.20 -14.41
C LYS A 400 -16.59 -20.46 -15.81
N ASN A 401 -15.63 -19.63 -16.23
CA ASN A 401 -15.07 -19.71 -17.57
C ASN A 401 -14.03 -20.84 -17.74
N SER A 402 -13.47 -21.38 -16.64
CA SER A 402 -12.62 -22.58 -16.72
C SER A 402 -13.43 -23.83 -17.00
N LYS A 403 -14.64 -23.95 -16.43
CA LYS A 403 -15.55 -25.09 -16.67
C LYS A 403 -16.12 -25.14 -18.08
N ASN A 404 -16.25 -24.00 -18.76
CA ASN A 404 -16.76 -23.91 -20.13
C ASN A 404 -15.70 -24.25 -21.19
N ARG A 405 -14.44 -24.49 -20.80
CA ARG A 405 -13.34 -24.88 -21.71
C ARG A 405 -13.00 -26.38 -21.69
N ASN A 406 -13.60 -27.13 -20.77
CA ASN A 406 -13.57 -28.59 -20.67
C ASN A 406 -14.88 -29.19 -21.17
#